data_62f789f8bdc4563556cb849ec21da070
#
_entry.id   62f789f8bdc4563556cb849ec21da070
#
_cell.length_a   1.000
_cell.length_b   1.000
_cell.length_c   1.000
_cell.angle_alpha   90.00
_cell.angle_beta   90.00
_cell.angle_gamma   90.00
#
_symmetry.space_group_name_H-M   'P 1'
#
loop_
_entity.id
_entity.type
_entity.pdbx_description
1 polymer ?
#
loop_
_entity_poly.entity_id
_entity_poly.type
_entity_poly.pdbx_seq_one_letter_code
_entity_poly.pdbx_strand_id
1 'polypeptide(L)'
;MFYWIALLVASCLAGCRSHSGETDMQTRMRTEIVTNVRDSVLPFWMDYAVAPDSGFYGTVLRNGTPVVDAPRGGVLNARILWSFSAAYRTFKDEAYLKLADKSQRYFIDTFIDKEHGGVYWLVNPDGEVLNASKYTYAMTYAIYGLAEHYLATGNSESLDMAVGLYHTLEEKGREPQYDGYVESFTEDWKQLDNYDNNASKTMNAHLHVLEAYTLLYQCWKDDGLRKRLKFCAELFMDRIYDSSRRHFNLFFDNAWNSLVEMDSYGHDAVSNTHLTLPTNYTV
;
A
#
# COMPACT_ATOMS: atom_id res chain seq x y z
N MET A 1 3.32 -25.15 -32.80
CA MET A 1 3.02 -24.79 -31.41
C MET A 1 2.69 -23.28 -31.20
N PHE A 2 2.84 -22.44 -32.23
CA PHE A 2 2.54 -20.98 -32.16
C PHE A 2 1.11 -20.60 -32.59
N TYR A 3 0.38 -21.49 -33.25
CA TYR A 3 -0.99 -21.20 -33.74
C TYR A 3 -2.10 -21.30 -32.69
N TRP A 4 -1.89 -22.01 -31.59
CA TRP A 4 -2.89 -22.16 -30.52
C TRP A 4 -2.94 -20.98 -29.55
N ILE A 5 -1.83 -20.27 -29.39
CA ILE A 5 -1.77 -19.07 -28.53
C ILE A 5 -2.47 -17.88 -29.20
N ALA A 6 -2.40 -17.77 -30.53
CA ALA A 6 -3.09 -16.72 -31.28
C ALA A 6 -4.62 -16.88 -31.27
N LEU A 7 -5.14 -18.11 -31.22
CA LEU A 7 -6.59 -18.39 -31.16
C LEU A 7 -7.18 -18.10 -29.77
N LEU A 8 -6.42 -18.32 -28.68
CA LEU A 8 -6.85 -17.99 -27.31
C LEU A 8 -6.86 -16.47 -27.08
N VAL A 9 -5.92 -15.74 -27.64
CA VAL A 9 -5.90 -14.26 -27.57
C VAL A 9 -7.03 -13.67 -28.42
N ALA A 10 -7.33 -14.23 -29.58
CA ALA A 10 -8.42 -13.77 -30.42
C ALA A 10 -9.81 -14.04 -29.80
N SER A 11 -10.00 -15.14 -29.08
CA SER A 11 -11.26 -15.42 -28.37
C SER A 11 -11.46 -14.56 -27.12
N CYS A 12 -10.38 -14.14 -26.44
CA CYS A 12 -10.46 -13.18 -25.35
C CYS A 12 -10.78 -11.74 -25.85
N LEU A 13 -10.28 -11.37 -27.04
CA LEU A 13 -10.60 -10.06 -27.65
C LEU A 13 -12.03 -9.99 -28.24
N ALA A 14 -12.63 -11.11 -28.62
CA ALA A 14 -14.02 -11.16 -29.10
C ALA A 14 -15.04 -11.10 -27.95
N GLY A 15 -14.65 -11.45 -26.71
CA GLY A 15 -15.47 -11.35 -25.50
C GLY A 15 -15.61 -9.94 -24.92
N CYS A 16 -14.77 -8.99 -25.34
CA CYS A 16 -14.77 -7.60 -24.83
C CYS A 16 -15.58 -6.62 -25.67
N ARG A 17 -16.49 -7.09 -26.52
CA ARG A 17 -17.43 -6.24 -27.28
C ARG A 17 -18.89 -6.56 -26.96
N SER A 18 -19.29 -6.28 -25.74
CA SER A 18 -20.65 -5.85 -25.47
C SER A 18 -20.60 -4.91 -24.25
N HIS A 19 -20.55 -3.63 -24.51
CA HIS A 19 -21.05 -2.63 -23.60
C HIS A 19 -22.58 -2.82 -23.54
N SER A 20 -23.00 -3.91 -22.93
CA SER A 20 -24.35 -4.01 -22.38
C SER A 20 -24.32 -3.13 -21.13
N GLY A 21 -25.21 -2.15 -21.06
CA GLY A 21 -25.26 -1.16 -19.99
C GLY A 21 -25.11 -1.79 -18.61
N GLU A 22 -24.50 -1.03 -17.71
CA GLU A 22 -24.35 -1.39 -16.29
C GLU A 22 -25.66 -2.00 -15.79
N THR A 23 -25.61 -3.19 -15.18
CA THR A 23 -26.83 -3.82 -14.67
C THR A 23 -27.42 -2.96 -13.54
N ASP A 24 -28.73 -2.99 -13.35
CA ASP A 24 -29.41 -2.28 -12.26
C ASP A 24 -28.75 -2.57 -10.89
N MET A 25 -28.32 -3.80 -10.68
CA MET A 25 -27.60 -4.22 -9.48
C MET A 25 -26.22 -3.53 -9.34
N GLN A 26 -25.44 -3.44 -10.42
CA GLN A 26 -24.11 -2.78 -10.40
C GLN A 26 -24.27 -1.28 -10.13
N THR A 27 -25.20 -0.62 -10.78
CA THR A 27 -25.52 0.80 -10.56
C THR A 27 -25.94 1.05 -9.11
N ARG A 28 -26.80 0.20 -8.56
CA ARG A 28 -27.22 0.30 -7.15
C ARG A 28 -26.05 0.10 -6.20
N MET A 29 -25.26 -0.95 -6.36
CA MET A 29 -24.08 -1.21 -5.51
C MET A 29 -23.08 -0.05 -5.57
N ARG A 30 -22.80 0.46 -6.77
CA ARG A 30 -21.92 1.61 -6.93
C ARG A 30 -22.45 2.84 -6.18
N THR A 31 -23.73 3.13 -6.32
CA THR A 31 -24.38 4.26 -5.63
C THR A 31 -24.29 4.10 -4.12
N GLU A 32 -24.62 2.93 -3.58
CA GLU A 32 -24.55 2.64 -2.15
C GLU A 32 -23.11 2.79 -1.60
N ILE A 33 -22.10 2.26 -2.31
CA ILE A 33 -20.69 2.37 -1.92
C ILE A 33 -20.24 3.85 -1.92
N VAL A 34 -20.50 4.57 -3.01
CA VAL A 34 -20.10 5.99 -3.14
C VAL A 34 -20.76 6.84 -2.06
N THR A 35 -22.06 6.63 -1.82
CA THR A 35 -22.80 7.34 -0.78
C THR A 35 -22.22 7.05 0.60
N ASN A 36 -21.96 5.78 0.93
CA ASN A 36 -21.37 5.42 2.22
C ASN A 36 -19.99 6.05 2.42
N VAL A 37 -19.12 5.99 1.42
CA VAL A 37 -17.76 6.59 1.50
C VAL A 37 -17.87 8.10 1.71
N ARG A 38 -18.66 8.80 0.88
CA ARG A 38 -18.74 10.27 0.89
C ARG A 38 -19.52 10.84 2.07
N ASP A 39 -20.58 10.17 2.49
CA ASP A 39 -21.52 10.72 3.45
C ASP A 39 -21.32 10.14 4.87
N SER A 40 -20.44 9.14 5.04
CA SER A 40 -20.18 8.51 6.33
C SER A 40 -18.69 8.34 6.63
N VAL A 41 -17.95 7.63 5.76
CA VAL A 41 -16.56 7.27 6.06
C VAL A 41 -15.65 8.50 6.04
N LEU A 42 -15.64 9.28 4.96
CA LEU A 42 -14.79 10.47 4.85
C LEU A 42 -15.15 11.54 5.89
N PRO A 43 -16.43 11.89 6.15
CA PRO A 43 -16.81 12.81 7.21
C PRO A 43 -16.35 12.36 8.60
N PHE A 44 -16.41 11.07 8.93
CA PHE A 44 -15.88 10.58 10.20
C PHE A 44 -14.42 10.97 10.40
N TRP A 45 -13.57 10.75 9.39
CA TRP A 45 -12.15 11.11 9.48
C TRP A 45 -11.93 12.62 9.54
N MET A 46 -12.76 13.40 8.83
CA MET A 46 -12.68 14.85 8.80
C MET A 46 -13.09 15.47 10.14
N ASP A 47 -14.14 14.95 10.76
CA ASP A 47 -14.77 15.54 11.94
C ASP A 47 -14.15 15.08 13.26
N TYR A 48 -13.66 13.83 13.31
CA TYR A 48 -13.22 13.21 14.57
C TYR A 48 -11.72 12.86 14.61
N ALA A 49 -11.06 12.65 13.47
CA ALA A 49 -9.70 12.15 13.46
C ALA A 49 -8.63 13.24 13.24
N VAL A 50 -9.01 14.41 12.75
CA VAL A 50 -8.07 15.53 12.51
C VAL A 50 -7.66 16.16 13.82
N ALA A 51 -6.34 16.21 14.10
CA ALA A 51 -5.79 16.88 15.27
C ALA A 51 -5.49 18.38 14.98
N PRO A 52 -5.52 19.26 16.00
CA PRO A 52 -5.27 20.69 15.82
C PRO A 52 -3.88 21.04 15.28
N ASP A 53 -2.89 20.21 15.58
CA ASP A 53 -1.47 20.37 15.25
C ASP A 53 -1.08 19.98 13.82
N SER A 54 -2.03 19.78 12.96
CA SER A 54 -1.87 19.37 11.55
C SER A 54 -1.78 17.88 11.29
N GLY A 55 -1.68 17.02 12.34
CA GLY A 55 -1.71 15.57 12.22
C GLY A 55 -3.10 14.97 12.36
N PHE A 56 -3.10 13.68 12.61
CA PHE A 56 -4.31 12.92 12.91
C PHE A 56 -4.14 12.18 14.23
N TYR A 57 -5.22 12.06 14.98
CA TYR A 57 -5.20 11.30 16.24
C TYR A 57 -4.88 9.83 15.96
N GLY A 58 -4.00 9.24 16.78
CA GLY A 58 -3.65 7.83 16.67
C GLY A 58 -4.79 6.90 17.08
N THR A 59 -5.73 7.39 17.90
CA THR A 59 -6.88 6.62 18.36
C THR A 59 -8.09 7.53 18.50
N VAL A 60 -9.23 7.10 17.97
CA VAL A 60 -10.55 7.68 18.20
C VAL A 60 -11.45 6.59 18.77
N LEU A 61 -12.09 6.86 19.89
CA LEU A 61 -13.00 5.92 20.53
C LEU A 61 -14.28 5.75 19.71
N ARG A 62 -15.02 4.66 19.97
CA ARG A 62 -16.25 4.34 19.24
C ARG A 62 -17.32 5.45 19.29
N ASN A 63 -17.31 6.28 20.31
CA ASN A 63 -18.22 7.40 20.46
C ASN A 63 -17.74 8.71 19.77
N GLY A 64 -16.65 8.64 19.00
CA GLY A 64 -16.06 9.79 18.33
C GLY A 64 -15.08 10.60 19.19
N THR A 65 -14.83 10.23 20.45
CA THR A 65 -13.89 10.95 21.31
C THR A 65 -12.44 10.61 20.94
N PRO A 66 -11.60 11.61 20.59
CA PRO A 66 -10.18 11.35 20.31
C PRO A 66 -9.42 11.09 21.62
N VAL A 67 -8.44 10.18 21.56
CA VAL A 67 -7.46 9.98 22.63
C VAL A 67 -6.24 10.82 22.31
N VAL A 68 -6.14 11.97 22.95
CA VAL A 68 -5.18 13.04 22.58
C VAL A 68 -3.72 12.64 22.74
N ASP A 69 -3.43 11.77 23.73
CA ASP A 69 -2.08 11.32 24.05
C ASP A 69 -1.71 9.98 23.35
N ALA A 70 -2.59 9.45 22.50
CA ALA A 70 -2.32 8.20 21.81
C ALA A 70 -1.18 8.35 20.80
N PRO A 71 -0.22 7.42 20.78
CA PRO A 71 0.83 7.40 19.76
C PRO A 71 0.26 7.39 18.34
N ARG A 72 0.97 8.01 17.40
CA ARG A 72 0.60 8.13 16.00
C ARG A 72 1.46 7.20 15.17
N GLY A 73 0.82 6.37 14.33
CA GLY A 73 1.51 5.39 13.49
C GLY A 73 1.83 5.93 12.10
N GLY A 74 3.04 5.60 11.60
CA GLY A 74 3.45 5.94 10.24
C GLY A 74 2.53 5.32 9.18
N VAL A 75 2.15 4.06 9.36
CA VAL A 75 1.21 3.37 8.45
C VAL A 75 -0.15 4.06 8.40
N LEU A 76 -0.72 4.43 9.56
CA LEU A 76 -2.01 5.12 9.60
C LEU A 76 -1.96 6.44 8.83
N ASN A 77 -0.93 7.25 9.06
CA ASN A 77 -0.81 8.56 8.44
C ASN A 77 -0.53 8.46 6.92
N ALA A 78 0.25 7.47 6.48
CA ALA A 78 0.43 7.18 5.05
C ALA A 78 -0.90 6.76 4.37
N ARG A 79 -1.71 5.95 5.04
CA ARG A 79 -3.04 5.54 4.53
C ARG A 79 -4.04 6.69 4.50
N ILE A 80 -3.98 7.60 5.46
CA ILE A 80 -4.79 8.81 5.45
C ILE A 80 -4.40 9.70 4.25
N LEU A 81 -3.10 9.90 4.03
CA LEU A 81 -2.59 10.62 2.87
C LEU A 81 -3.12 10.03 1.56
N TRP A 82 -3.02 8.70 1.40
CA TRP A 82 -3.58 8.01 0.25
C TRP A 82 -5.09 8.24 0.12
N SER A 83 -5.83 8.07 1.22
CA SER A 83 -7.30 8.11 1.20
C SER A 83 -7.85 9.47 0.77
N PHE A 84 -7.31 10.58 1.30
CA PHE A 84 -7.76 11.92 0.91
C PHE A 84 -7.28 12.32 -0.47
N SER A 85 -6.09 11.85 -0.90
CA SER A 85 -5.60 12.05 -2.26
C SER A 85 -6.50 11.34 -3.29
N ALA A 86 -6.85 10.08 -3.03
CA ALA A 86 -7.76 9.30 -3.86
C ALA A 86 -9.19 9.86 -3.86
N ALA A 87 -9.66 10.35 -2.70
CA ALA A 87 -10.96 11.02 -2.59
C ALA A 87 -10.99 12.29 -3.44
N TYR A 88 -9.97 13.14 -3.37
CA TYR A 88 -9.87 14.31 -4.24
C TYR A 88 -9.80 13.92 -5.72
N ARG A 89 -9.00 12.93 -6.09
CA ARG A 89 -8.94 12.43 -7.48
C ARG A 89 -10.30 12.00 -7.99
N THR A 90 -11.10 11.36 -7.14
CA THR A 90 -12.39 10.80 -7.49
C THR A 90 -13.51 11.82 -7.49
N PHE A 91 -13.61 12.63 -6.44
CA PHE A 91 -14.76 13.51 -6.20
C PHE A 91 -14.51 14.98 -6.56
N LYS A 92 -13.23 15.40 -6.70
CA LYS A 92 -12.81 16.76 -7.01
C LYS A 92 -13.29 17.80 -5.99
N ASP A 93 -13.46 17.40 -4.74
CA ASP A 93 -13.82 18.29 -3.63
C ASP A 93 -12.56 18.87 -2.98
N GLU A 94 -12.47 20.20 -2.95
CA GLU A 94 -11.34 20.95 -2.40
C GLU A 94 -11.11 20.70 -0.89
N ALA A 95 -12.13 20.25 -0.16
CA ALA A 95 -11.96 19.87 1.24
C ALA A 95 -11.03 18.66 1.38
N TYR A 96 -11.14 17.69 0.46
CA TYR A 96 -10.25 16.51 0.43
C TYR A 96 -8.83 16.90 0.01
N LEU A 97 -8.68 17.83 -0.96
CA LEU A 97 -7.36 18.32 -1.36
C LEU A 97 -6.62 18.98 -0.18
N LYS A 98 -7.31 19.85 0.57
CA LYS A 98 -6.72 20.50 1.75
C LYS A 98 -6.23 19.49 2.79
N LEU A 99 -6.96 18.40 3.00
CA LEU A 99 -6.55 17.34 3.91
C LEU A 99 -5.42 16.47 3.34
N ALA A 100 -5.41 16.21 2.04
CA ALA A 100 -4.32 15.51 1.37
C ALA A 100 -3.01 16.29 1.50
N ASP A 101 -3.00 17.60 1.17
CA ASP A 101 -1.84 18.47 1.30
C ASP A 101 -1.35 18.59 2.75
N LYS A 102 -2.31 18.70 3.70
CA LYS A 102 -2.00 18.72 5.13
C LYS A 102 -1.35 17.41 5.58
N SER A 103 -1.91 16.29 5.16
CA SER A 103 -1.39 14.93 5.45
C SER A 103 0.00 14.72 4.87
N GLN A 104 0.25 15.19 3.65
CA GLN A 104 1.53 15.06 2.97
C GLN A 104 2.62 15.80 3.75
N ARG A 105 2.42 17.08 4.09
CA ARG A 105 3.38 17.86 4.87
C ARG A 105 3.63 17.23 6.24
N TYR A 106 2.56 16.92 6.97
CA TYR A 106 2.67 16.28 8.28
C TYR A 106 3.44 14.95 8.20
N PHE A 107 3.16 14.13 7.18
CA PHE A 107 3.84 12.85 7.00
C PHE A 107 5.34 13.03 6.73
N ILE A 108 5.70 13.93 5.83
CA ILE A 108 7.12 14.18 5.48
C ILE A 108 7.88 14.78 6.67
N ASP A 109 7.26 15.72 7.37
CA ASP A 109 7.94 16.42 8.48
C ASP A 109 8.11 15.54 9.71
N THR A 110 7.18 14.59 9.94
CA THR A 110 7.10 13.82 11.18
C THR A 110 7.61 12.40 11.06
N PHE A 111 7.33 11.71 9.94
CA PHE A 111 7.59 10.27 9.83
C PHE A 111 8.80 9.90 8.97
N ILE A 112 9.33 10.81 8.16
CA ILE A 112 10.52 10.52 7.37
C ILE A 112 11.78 10.66 8.24
N ASP A 113 12.51 9.56 8.36
CA ASP A 113 13.83 9.55 9.01
C ASP A 113 14.88 10.16 8.07
N LYS A 114 15.33 11.37 8.43
CA LYS A 114 16.30 12.15 7.62
C LYS A 114 17.75 11.70 7.84
N GLU A 115 18.01 10.95 8.90
CA GLU A 115 19.36 10.49 9.25
C GLU A 115 19.65 9.10 8.65
N HIS A 116 18.77 8.12 8.92
CA HIS A 116 18.97 6.75 8.47
C HIS A 116 18.17 6.40 7.21
N GLY A 117 17.24 7.26 6.82
CA GLY A 117 16.28 7.01 5.74
C GLY A 117 15.14 6.10 6.18
N GLY A 118 14.06 6.11 5.38
CA GLY A 118 12.88 5.32 5.65
C GLY A 118 11.86 6.04 6.53
N VAL A 119 10.98 5.26 7.17
CA VAL A 119 9.81 5.74 7.89
C VAL A 119 9.83 5.27 9.33
N TYR A 120 9.59 6.16 10.28
CA TYR A 120 9.38 5.82 11.68
C TYR A 120 8.07 5.05 11.88
N TRP A 121 8.11 4.04 12.75
CA TRP A 121 6.93 3.23 13.05
C TRP A 121 5.90 3.98 13.89
N LEU A 122 6.34 4.60 15.00
CA LEU A 122 5.49 5.35 15.93
C LEU A 122 6.16 6.65 16.38
N VAL A 123 5.35 7.68 16.54
CA VAL A 123 5.74 8.94 17.17
C VAL A 123 4.73 9.31 18.27
N ASN A 124 5.14 10.18 19.21
CA ASN A 124 4.26 10.85 20.14
C ASN A 124 3.39 11.92 19.44
N PRO A 125 2.32 12.44 20.08
CA PRO A 125 1.54 13.55 19.56
C PRO A 125 2.34 14.83 19.26
N ASP A 126 3.43 15.06 19.98
CA ASP A 126 4.37 16.18 19.78
C ASP A 126 5.40 15.95 18.68
N GLY A 127 5.41 14.75 18.07
CA GLY A 127 6.31 14.38 16.98
C GLY A 127 7.62 13.71 17.44
N GLU A 128 7.86 13.53 18.74
CA GLU A 128 9.00 12.76 19.22
C GLU A 128 8.89 11.28 18.81
N VAL A 129 10.01 10.69 18.37
CA VAL A 129 10.06 9.30 17.92
C VAL A 129 9.93 8.33 19.09
N LEU A 130 8.89 7.50 19.11
CA LEU A 130 8.69 6.44 20.09
C LEU A 130 9.27 5.10 19.64
N ASN A 131 9.17 4.81 18.36
CA ASN A 131 9.70 3.59 17.78
C ASN A 131 10.24 3.92 16.38
N ALA A 132 11.57 3.88 16.29
CA ALA A 132 12.31 4.17 15.07
C ALA A 132 12.52 2.95 14.16
N SER A 133 12.04 1.76 14.56
CA SER A 133 12.18 0.54 13.74
C SER A 133 11.59 0.74 12.34
N LYS A 134 12.24 0.14 11.37
CA LYS A 134 11.81 0.18 9.97
C LYS A 134 11.04 -1.09 9.64
N TYR A 135 9.95 -0.93 8.96
CA TYR A 135 9.13 -2.04 8.46
C TYR A 135 8.91 -1.87 6.97
N THR A 136 9.14 -2.92 6.20
CA THR A 136 8.80 -2.94 4.77
C THR A 136 7.36 -2.52 4.54
N TYR A 137 6.45 -2.98 5.40
CA TYR A 137 5.04 -2.60 5.41
C TYR A 137 4.81 -1.08 5.52
N ALA A 138 5.52 -0.38 6.43
CA ALA A 138 5.39 1.07 6.58
C ALA A 138 6.00 1.83 5.39
N MET A 139 7.12 1.34 4.87
CA MET A 139 7.77 1.89 3.67
C MET A 139 6.85 1.85 2.46
N THR A 140 6.18 0.72 2.24
CA THR A 140 5.28 0.55 1.09
C THR A 140 4.06 1.46 1.17
N TYR A 141 3.44 1.61 2.35
CA TYR A 141 2.33 2.55 2.52
C TYR A 141 2.76 4.01 2.32
N ALA A 142 3.98 4.38 2.73
CA ALA A 142 4.51 5.71 2.46
C ALA A 142 4.68 5.98 0.97
N ILE A 143 5.31 5.05 0.25
CA ILE A 143 5.45 5.13 -1.21
C ILE A 143 4.07 5.23 -1.88
N TYR A 144 3.12 4.41 -1.44
CA TYR A 144 1.76 4.35 -1.97
C TYR A 144 1.00 5.66 -1.75
N GLY A 145 1.05 6.20 -0.52
CA GLY A 145 0.39 7.48 -0.18
C GLY A 145 0.96 8.66 -0.94
N LEU A 146 2.29 8.77 -1.02
CA LEU A 146 2.99 9.84 -1.72
C LEU A 146 2.78 9.78 -3.24
N ALA A 147 2.80 8.57 -3.83
CA ALA A 147 2.50 8.38 -5.25
C ALA A 147 1.06 8.79 -5.60
N GLU A 148 0.08 8.44 -4.76
CA GLU A 148 -1.32 8.86 -4.95
C GLU A 148 -1.47 10.37 -4.82
N HIS A 149 -0.77 11.00 -3.87
CA HIS A 149 -0.77 12.45 -3.73
C HIS A 149 -0.20 13.15 -4.98
N TYR A 150 0.88 12.62 -5.54
CA TYR A 150 1.40 13.12 -6.81
C TYR A 150 0.38 12.98 -7.95
N LEU A 151 -0.29 11.83 -8.08
CA LEU A 151 -1.34 11.64 -9.09
C LEU A 151 -2.53 12.58 -8.92
N ALA A 152 -2.81 12.95 -7.68
CA ALA A 152 -3.92 13.86 -7.35
C ALA A 152 -3.60 15.32 -7.65
N THR A 153 -2.34 15.75 -7.40
CA THR A 153 -1.95 17.17 -7.30
C THR A 153 -0.87 17.60 -8.29
N GLY A 154 -0.05 16.67 -8.79
CA GLY A 154 1.18 16.97 -9.54
C GLY A 154 2.34 17.46 -8.67
N ASN A 155 2.26 17.32 -7.33
CA ASN A 155 3.29 17.79 -6.41
C ASN A 155 4.58 16.97 -6.56
N SER A 156 5.64 17.59 -7.09
CA SER A 156 6.92 16.92 -7.38
C SER A 156 7.63 16.45 -6.12
N GLU A 157 7.52 17.15 -4.98
CA GLU A 157 8.11 16.73 -3.72
C GLU A 157 7.59 15.35 -3.28
N SER A 158 6.29 15.09 -3.47
CA SER A 158 5.71 13.79 -3.18
C SER A 158 6.26 12.68 -4.06
N LEU A 159 6.45 12.95 -5.35
CA LEU A 159 7.07 11.99 -6.26
C LEU A 159 8.54 11.74 -5.90
N ASP A 160 9.31 12.80 -5.67
CA ASP A 160 10.73 12.70 -5.32
C ASP A 160 10.91 11.91 -4.01
N MET A 161 10.05 12.15 -3.02
CA MET A 161 10.06 11.39 -1.77
C MET A 161 9.68 9.92 -1.97
N ALA A 162 8.64 9.62 -2.75
CA ALA A 162 8.24 8.26 -3.07
C ALA A 162 9.35 7.48 -3.78
N VAL A 163 10.02 8.11 -4.75
CA VAL A 163 11.18 7.53 -5.46
C VAL A 163 12.36 7.34 -4.50
N GLY A 164 12.63 8.30 -3.62
CA GLY A 164 13.68 8.18 -2.60
C GLY A 164 13.44 6.99 -1.66
N LEU A 165 12.20 6.83 -1.18
CA LEU A 165 11.81 5.68 -0.34
C LEU A 165 11.90 4.34 -1.10
N TYR A 166 11.53 4.32 -2.38
CA TYR A 166 11.74 3.16 -3.25
C TYR A 166 13.23 2.76 -3.29
N HIS A 167 14.12 3.70 -3.58
CA HIS A 167 15.56 3.41 -3.61
C HIS A 167 16.09 2.93 -2.25
N THR A 168 15.63 3.53 -1.16
CA THR A 168 16.00 3.08 0.19
C THR A 168 15.54 1.64 0.45
N LEU A 169 14.33 1.28 0.06
CA LEU A 169 13.80 -0.07 0.23
C LEU A 169 14.54 -1.09 -0.66
N GLU A 170 14.88 -0.73 -1.90
CA GLU A 170 15.66 -1.58 -2.80
C GLU A 170 17.10 -1.81 -2.31
N GLU A 171 17.72 -0.78 -1.72
CA GLU A 171 19.09 -0.86 -1.22
C GLU A 171 19.18 -1.59 0.12
N LYS A 172 18.28 -1.27 1.08
CA LYS A 172 18.40 -1.68 2.48
C LYS A 172 17.42 -2.76 2.91
N GLY A 173 16.25 -2.83 2.26
CA GLY A 173 15.16 -3.73 2.66
C GLY A 173 15.19 -5.10 1.99
N ARG A 174 16.00 -5.29 0.95
CA ARG A 174 16.09 -6.56 0.23
C ARG A 174 16.95 -7.57 0.96
N GLU A 175 16.49 -8.82 0.96
CA GLU A 175 17.28 -9.95 1.43
C GLU A 175 18.31 -10.33 0.34
N PRO A 176 19.64 -10.38 0.68
CA PRO A 176 20.69 -10.44 -0.35
C PRO A 176 20.89 -11.80 -1.01
N GLN A 177 20.48 -12.90 -0.39
CA GLN A 177 20.77 -14.26 -0.85
C GLN A 177 19.62 -14.87 -1.65
N TYR A 178 18.39 -14.74 -1.19
CA TYR A 178 17.21 -15.37 -1.76
C TYR A 178 16.23 -14.37 -2.36
N ASP A 179 16.57 -13.07 -2.31
CA ASP A 179 15.76 -11.94 -2.75
C ASP A 179 14.40 -11.83 -2.01
N GLY A 180 13.61 -10.85 -2.36
CA GLY A 180 12.43 -10.43 -1.61
C GLY A 180 12.79 -9.40 -0.53
N TYR A 181 11.83 -9.05 0.31
CA TYR A 181 11.97 -7.97 1.28
C TYR A 181 11.86 -8.51 2.70
N VAL A 182 12.82 -8.15 3.54
CA VAL A 182 12.78 -8.47 4.98
C VAL A 182 11.69 -7.64 5.64
N GLU A 183 10.96 -8.22 6.59
CA GLU A 183 9.79 -7.60 7.21
C GLU A 183 10.15 -6.39 8.06
N SER A 184 11.19 -6.52 8.93
CA SER A 184 11.50 -5.52 9.95
C SER A 184 12.99 -5.34 10.20
N PHE A 185 13.36 -4.12 10.60
CA PHE A 185 14.72 -3.71 10.86
C PHE A 185 14.78 -2.78 12.09
N THR A 186 15.95 -2.70 12.69
CA THR A 186 16.29 -1.60 13.61
C THR A 186 16.29 -0.26 12.88
N GLU A 187 16.44 0.83 13.61
CA GLU A 187 16.56 2.18 13.05
C GLU A 187 17.68 2.28 12.00
N ASP A 188 18.82 1.65 12.26
CA ASP A 188 20.02 1.61 11.39
C ASP A 188 20.00 0.46 10.35
N TRP A 189 18.83 -0.10 10.07
CA TRP A 189 18.57 -1.12 9.04
C TRP A 189 19.22 -2.50 9.28
N LYS A 190 19.45 -2.88 10.52
CA LYS A 190 19.79 -4.27 10.83
C LYS A 190 18.53 -5.10 10.94
N GLN A 191 18.49 -6.27 10.29
CA GLN A 191 17.35 -7.17 10.33
C GLN A 191 16.97 -7.52 11.78
N LEU A 192 15.66 -7.52 12.06
CA LEU A 192 15.10 -8.00 13.32
C LEU A 192 14.50 -9.39 13.10
N ASP A 193 14.82 -10.33 14.00
CA ASP A 193 14.37 -11.73 13.93
C ASP A 193 13.20 -12.01 14.89
N ASN A 194 12.38 -11.00 15.17
CA ASN A 194 11.32 -11.06 16.18
C ASN A 194 9.92 -10.73 15.65
N TYR A 195 9.73 -10.78 14.35
CA TYR A 195 8.41 -10.58 13.77
C TYR A 195 7.49 -11.79 14.03
N ASP A 196 6.18 -11.63 13.84
CA ASP A 196 5.18 -12.68 14.04
C ASP A 196 5.64 -14.03 13.48
N ASN A 197 5.56 -15.08 14.30
CA ASN A 197 6.02 -16.43 13.99
C ASN A 197 7.52 -16.53 13.67
N ASN A 198 8.35 -15.58 14.11
CA ASN A 198 9.77 -15.43 13.76
C ASN A 198 10.00 -15.38 12.24
N ALA A 199 9.05 -14.85 11.49
CA ALA A 199 9.16 -14.74 10.06
C ALA A 199 10.12 -13.62 9.67
N SER A 200 10.98 -13.91 8.71
CA SER A 200 11.84 -12.91 8.08
C SER A 200 11.12 -12.20 6.94
N LYS A 201 10.19 -12.89 6.28
CA LYS A 201 9.41 -12.40 5.14
C LYS A 201 7.94 -12.77 5.31
N THR A 202 7.05 -11.91 4.86
CA THR A 202 5.60 -12.18 4.88
C THR A 202 4.97 -11.97 3.51
N MET A 203 3.92 -12.71 3.24
CA MET A 203 3.06 -12.47 2.07
C MET A 203 2.49 -11.05 2.10
N ASN A 204 2.06 -10.59 3.29
CA ASN A 204 1.45 -9.29 3.49
C ASN A 204 2.36 -8.13 3.07
N ALA A 205 3.64 -8.11 3.52
CA ALA A 205 4.59 -7.09 3.10
C ALA A 205 4.80 -7.10 1.58
N HIS A 206 4.96 -8.28 0.98
CA HIS A 206 5.18 -8.40 -0.47
C HIS A 206 3.96 -8.00 -1.30
N LEU A 207 2.74 -8.24 -0.80
CA LEU A 207 1.52 -7.75 -1.41
C LEU A 207 1.53 -6.22 -1.49
N HIS A 208 1.88 -5.56 -0.39
CA HIS A 208 1.94 -4.10 -0.36
C HIS A 208 3.14 -3.52 -1.12
N VAL A 209 4.26 -4.26 -1.26
CA VAL A 209 5.32 -3.88 -2.21
C VAL A 209 4.77 -3.86 -3.64
N LEU A 210 4.08 -4.92 -4.05
CA LEU A 210 3.47 -5.01 -5.38
C LEU A 210 2.48 -3.86 -5.62
N GLU A 211 1.61 -3.57 -4.65
CA GLU A 211 0.62 -2.49 -4.69
C GLU A 211 1.29 -1.12 -4.82
N ALA A 212 2.22 -0.81 -3.93
CA ALA A 212 2.91 0.48 -3.91
C ALA A 212 3.74 0.72 -5.19
N TYR A 213 4.46 -0.29 -5.65
CA TYR A 213 5.27 -0.21 -6.85
C TYR A 213 4.41 -0.10 -8.12
N THR A 214 3.23 -0.73 -8.14
CA THR A 214 2.26 -0.60 -9.23
C THR A 214 1.78 0.85 -9.34
N LEU A 215 1.46 1.50 -8.22
CA LEU A 215 1.04 2.89 -8.22
C LEU A 215 2.19 3.83 -8.56
N LEU A 216 3.38 3.63 -7.98
CA LEU A 216 4.56 4.41 -8.29
C LEU A 216 4.93 4.30 -9.76
N TYR A 217 4.78 3.13 -10.38
CA TYR A 217 5.03 2.95 -11.81
C TYR A 217 4.05 3.73 -12.70
N GLN A 218 2.87 4.09 -12.22
CA GLN A 218 1.97 4.99 -12.97
C GLN A 218 2.55 6.40 -13.05
N CYS A 219 3.25 6.84 -12.00
CA CYS A 219 3.86 8.16 -11.89
C CYS A 219 5.24 8.25 -12.54
N TRP A 220 6.03 7.19 -12.39
CA TRP A 220 7.45 7.16 -12.73
C TRP A 220 7.81 5.87 -13.49
N LYS A 221 7.99 6.00 -14.81
CA LYS A 221 8.25 4.89 -15.74
C LYS A 221 9.72 4.49 -15.74
N ASP A 222 10.21 3.93 -14.65
CA ASP A 222 11.58 3.45 -14.49
C ASP A 222 11.73 1.97 -14.85
N ASP A 223 12.82 1.60 -15.52
CA ASP A 223 13.08 0.20 -15.92
C ASP A 223 13.46 -0.69 -14.74
N GLY A 224 14.12 -0.15 -13.71
CA GLY A 224 14.42 -0.87 -12.47
C GLY A 224 13.13 -1.22 -11.71
N LEU A 225 12.27 -0.24 -11.52
CA LEU A 225 10.96 -0.44 -10.91
C LEU A 225 10.10 -1.45 -11.69
N ARG A 226 10.11 -1.38 -13.03
CA ARG A 226 9.41 -2.36 -13.87
C ARG A 226 9.93 -3.78 -13.67
N LYS A 227 11.25 -3.95 -13.55
CA LYS A 227 11.86 -5.26 -13.28
C LYS A 227 11.47 -5.77 -11.88
N ARG A 228 11.42 -4.90 -10.88
CA ARG A 228 11.00 -5.26 -9.52
C ARG A 228 9.52 -5.63 -9.45
N LEU A 229 8.65 -4.93 -10.16
CA LEU A 229 7.24 -5.31 -10.29
C LEU A 229 7.06 -6.71 -10.89
N LYS A 230 7.80 -6.98 -11.98
CA LYS A 230 7.77 -8.33 -12.59
C LYS A 230 8.23 -9.40 -11.60
N PHE A 231 9.34 -9.15 -10.90
CA PHE A 231 9.85 -10.05 -9.87
C PHE A 231 8.81 -10.30 -8.77
N CYS A 232 8.17 -9.26 -8.23
CA CYS A 232 7.14 -9.40 -7.20
C CYS A 232 5.96 -10.25 -7.68
N ALA A 233 5.49 -10.04 -8.91
CA ALA A 233 4.41 -10.84 -9.48
C ALA A 233 4.81 -12.32 -9.66
N GLU A 234 6.02 -12.59 -10.17
CA GLU A 234 6.57 -13.95 -10.29
C GLU A 234 6.73 -14.62 -8.92
N LEU A 235 7.20 -13.88 -7.91
CA LEU A 235 7.35 -14.36 -6.54
C LEU A 235 6.02 -14.83 -5.93
N PHE A 236 4.93 -14.11 -6.18
CA PHE A 236 3.60 -14.54 -5.74
C PHE A 236 3.21 -15.88 -6.33
N MET A 237 3.47 -16.11 -7.62
CA MET A 237 3.10 -17.35 -8.31
C MET A 237 4.02 -18.52 -7.97
N ASP A 238 5.32 -18.24 -7.77
CA ASP A 238 6.34 -19.29 -7.66
C ASP A 238 6.65 -19.71 -6.22
N ARG A 239 6.41 -18.81 -5.23
CA ARG A 239 6.82 -19.01 -3.83
C ARG A 239 5.69 -18.85 -2.82
N ILE A 240 4.82 -17.87 -3.04
CA ILE A 240 3.79 -17.50 -2.06
C ILE A 240 2.51 -18.31 -2.28
N TYR A 241 2.10 -18.49 -3.54
CA TYR A 241 0.91 -19.27 -3.87
C TYR A 241 1.16 -20.78 -3.80
N ASP A 242 0.40 -21.45 -2.94
CA ASP A 242 0.36 -22.93 -2.90
C ASP A 242 -0.75 -23.43 -3.83
N SER A 243 -0.33 -23.96 -4.98
CA SER A 243 -1.27 -24.47 -5.99
C SER A 243 -2.01 -25.75 -5.56
N SER A 244 -1.46 -26.50 -4.60
CA SER A 244 -2.07 -27.74 -4.09
C SER A 244 -3.22 -27.43 -3.13
N ARG A 245 -3.06 -26.41 -2.31
CA ARG A 245 -4.06 -25.93 -1.34
C ARG A 245 -4.92 -24.79 -1.87
N ARG A 246 -4.50 -24.15 -2.97
CA ARG A 246 -5.17 -22.99 -3.61
C ARG A 246 -5.31 -21.78 -2.70
N HIS A 247 -4.28 -21.50 -1.90
CA HIS A 247 -4.20 -20.33 -1.03
C HIS A 247 -2.79 -19.74 -1.03
N PHE A 248 -2.59 -18.62 -0.35
CA PHE A 248 -1.28 -18.02 -0.17
C PHE A 248 -0.69 -18.39 1.19
N ASN A 249 0.56 -18.89 1.21
CA ASN A 249 1.32 -19.03 2.45
C ASN A 249 1.66 -17.64 3.00
N LEU A 250 1.65 -17.47 4.33
CA LEU A 250 1.69 -16.15 4.95
C LEU A 250 3.05 -15.75 5.49
N PHE A 251 3.81 -16.68 6.07
CA PHE A 251 5.03 -16.43 6.82
C PHE A 251 6.17 -17.30 6.33
N PHE A 252 7.34 -16.70 6.10
CA PHE A 252 8.47 -17.39 5.52
C PHE A 252 9.77 -17.05 6.27
N ASP A 253 10.71 -18.00 6.24
CA ASP A 253 12.10 -17.72 6.54
C ASP A 253 12.79 -16.95 5.38
N ASN A 254 14.10 -16.64 5.54
CA ASN A 254 14.86 -15.98 4.49
C ASN A 254 14.91 -16.78 3.18
N ALA A 255 14.89 -18.11 3.25
CA ALA A 255 14.97 -19.01 2.10
C ALA A 255 13.61 -19.32 1.46
N TRP A 256 12.54 -18.64 1.88
CA TRP A 256 11.16 -18.84 1.40
C TRP A 256 10.53 -20.19 1.81
N ASN A 257 11.02 -20.82 2.87
CA ASN A 257 10.31 -21.95 3.47
C ASN A 257 9.11 -21.40 4.26
N SER A 258 7.92 -21.97 4.04
CA SER A 258 6.72 -21.62 4.82
C SER A 258 6.89 -22.09 6.26
N LEU A 259 6.63 -21.18 7.21
CA LEU A 259 6.82 -21.42 8.65
C LEU A 259 5.56 -21.91 9.34
N VAL A 260 4.40 -21.58 8.81
CA VAL A 260 3.11 -21.92 9.43
C VAL A 260 2.10 -22.34 8.36
N GLU A 261 1.24 -23.24 8.75
CA GLU A 261 0.10 -23.67 7.95
C GLU A 261 -1.14 -22.93 8.44
N MET A 262 -1.45 -21.81 7.78
CA MET A 262 -2.56 -20.91 8.15
C MET A 262 -3.22 -20.34 6.90
N ASP A 263 -4.54 -20.30 6.87
CA ASP A 263 -5.33 -19.69 5.81
C ASP A 263 -5.81 -18.29 6.23
N SER A 264 -5.69 -17.32 5.36
CA SER A 264 -6.21 -15.97 5.57
C SER A 264 -7.16 -15.57 4.45
N TYR A 265 -8.43 -15.87 4.62
CA TYR A 265 -9.46 -15.58 3.60
C TYR A 265 -9.50 -14.12 3.16
N GLY A 266 -9.24 -13.19 4.08
CA GLY A 266 -9.16 -11.76 3.76
C GLY A 266 -7.99 -11.42 2.85
N HIS A 267 -6.79 -11.93 3.17
CA HIS A 267 -5.60 -11.70 2.36
C HIS A 267 -5.66 -12.43 1.01
N ASP A 268 -6.23 -13.63 0.94
CA ASP A 268 -6.41 -14.35 -0.32
C ASP A 268 -7.28 -13.56 -1.30
N ALA A 269 -8.37 -12.96 -0.83
CA ALA A 269 -9.25 -12.15 -1.65
C ALA A 269 -8.55 -10.85 -2.13
N VAL A 270 -7.83 -10.15 -1.24
CA VAL A 270 -7.10 -8.92 -1.57
C VAL A 270 -5.97 -9.19 -2.53
N SER A 271 -5.17 -10.25 -2.30
CA SER A 271 -4.06 -10.63 -3.18
C SER A 271 -4.53 -10.96 -4.59
N ASN A 272 -5.63 -11.70 -4.72
CA ASN A 272 -6.22 -11.99 -6.03
C ASN A 272 -6.65 -10.71 -6.76
N THR A 273 -7.22 -9.75 -6.05
CA THR A 273 -7.62 -8.45 -6.60
C THR A 273 -6.40 -7.70 -7.17
N HIS A 274 -5.31 -7.60 -6.40
CA HIS A 274 -4.10 -6.88 -6.84
C HIS A 274 -3.35 -7.58 -7.98
N LEU A 275 -3.35 -8.91 -8.00
CA LEU A 275 -2.73 -9.68 -9.10
C LEU A 275 -3.52 -9.59 -10.42
N THR A 276 -4.82 -9.36 -10.35
CA THR A 276 -5.69 -9.31 -11.54
C THR A 276 -5.94 -7.90 -12.07
N LEU A 277 -5.98 -6.88 -11.22
CA LEU A 277 -6.23 -5.49 -11.62
C LEU A 277 -5.20 -4.89 -12.60
N PRO A 278 -3.88 -5.15 -12.50
CA PRO A 278 -2.90 -4.61 -13.46
C PRO A 278 -3.14 -5.02 -14.91
N THR A 279 -3.85 -6.11 -15.15
CA THR A 279 -4.15 -6.57 -16.51
C THR A 279 -5.29 -5.79 -17.19
N ASN A 280 -6.06 -5.00 -16.42
CA ASN A 280 -7.19 -4.23 -16.92
C ASN A 280 -6.90 -2.73 -17.10
N TYR A 281 -5.73 -2.25 -16.70
CA TYR A 281 -5.28 -0.86 -16.91
C TYR A 281 -4.27 -0.75 -18.05
N THR A 282 -4.55 -1.39 -19.19
CA THR A 282 -3.91 -1.02 -20.45
C THR A 282 -4.66 0.19 -21.01
N VAL A 283 -4.13 1.35 -20.77
CA VAL A 283 -4.42 2.55 -21.56
C VAL A 283 -3.37 2.67 -22.63
#